data_8f9f2050e7fc05940ead100bda748633
#
_entry.id   8f9f2050e7fc05940ead100bda748633
#
_cell.length_a   1.000
_cell.length_b   1.000
_cell.length_c   1.000
_cell.angle_alpha   90.00
_cell.angle_beta   90.00
_cell.angle_gamma   90.00
#
_symmetry.space_group_name_H-M   'P 1'
#
loop_
_entity.id
_entity.type
_entity.pdbx_description
1 polymer ?
#
loop_
_entity_poly.entity_id
_entity_poly.type
_entity_poly.pdbx_seq_one_letter_code
_entity_poly.pdbx_strand_id
1 'polypeptide(L)'
;MNTKLSILDVRKELPMFDKKGVFWFLGLTFGLTYLIDLVIYLRGGLTGPGWYNALLLAAMMPAFSAILLGLFFFPASPNFYKRPAGRGRWFYYFFLLYTAIIASGVISIWLVPTDQMIELVSRAPQLVMVAGLLLLIVLRFAFGREAMARVWLSGGNWRYWLLFGLAYVAFYILQTALNAVFGLGPSKMVPGPAPQGFNPYLYSILKSGGTLLLASVLSIVNLFGEEYGWRGYLQSELFKLGRIRGALLLGVIWGAYHWPVILMGWNYPGYPLLGLLLMVLWCTAEGVVLSYAVLKSGSVLLATFLHAVGNVIMSPIVEMGFMPYDRVFTFFNGIYGIATVAVIAVFILRDPIWRGKGGNLPQPTPVGVAVSGTPGAVEKTADQAELGAAS
;
A
#
# COMPACT_ATOMS: atom_id res chain seq x y z
N MET A 1 31.45 -20.12 -40.60
CA MET A 1 31.98 -19.83 -39.25
C MET A 1 30.77 -19.72 -38.35
N ASN A 2 30.36 -20.86 -37.76
CA ASN A 2 29.16 -20.97 -36.89
C ASN A 2 29.52 -20.54 -35.47
N THR A 3 29.13 -19.35 -35.08
CA THR A 3 29.19 -18.92 -33.69
C THR A 3 28.02 -19.57 -32.92
N LYS A 4 28.28 -20.71 -32.28
CA LYS A 4 27.41 -21.23 -31.24
C LYS A 4 27.41 -20.23 -30.11
N LEU A 5 26.41 -19.35 -30.06
CA LEU A 5 26.07 -18.62 -28.84
C LEU A 5 25.80 -19.67 -27.75
N SER A 6 26.66 -19.72 -26.75
CA SER A 6 26.58 -20.67 -25.66
C SER A 6 25.34 -20.33 -24.84
N ILE A 7 24.54 -21.33 -24.47
CA ILE A 7 23.39 -21.27 -23.58
C ILE A 7 23.81 -20.72 -22.18
N LEU A 8 25.09 -20.46 -21.97
CA LEU A 8 25.66 -19.96 -20.70
C LEU A 8 25.63 -18.42 -20.56
N ASP A 9 25.41 -17.67 -21.66
CA ASP A 9 25.40 -16.19 -21.60
C ASP A 9 24.03 -15.56 -21.28
N VAL A 10 23.00 -16.37 -21.00
CA VAL A 10 21.66 -15.89 -20.60
C VAL A 10 21.38 -16.07 -19.10
N ARG A 11 22.40 -16.25 -18.29
CA ARG A 11 22.26 -15.87 -16.87
C ARG A 11 22.31 -14.35 -16.80
N LYS A 12 21.24 -13.66 -17.20
CA LYS A 12 20.98 -12.30 -16.75
C LYS A 12 21.12 -12.36 -15.23
N GLU A 13 22.20 -11.81 -14.71
CA GLU A 13 22.44 -11.71 -13.29
C GLU A 13 21.18 -11.15 -12.65
N LEU A 14 20.57 -11.92 -11.75
CA LEU A 14 19.47 -11.40 -10.95
C LEU A 14 19.99 -10.15 -10.26
N PRO A 15 19.29 -9.01 -10.28
CA PRO A 15 19.79 -7.79 -9.68
C PRO A 15 20.08 -8.07 -8.21
N MET A 16 21.34 -7.85 -7.79
CA MET A 16 21.76 -8.09 -6.42
C MET A 16 21.00 -7.21 -5.44
N PHE A 17 20.79 -7.72 -4.23
CA PHE A 17 20.20 -6.98 -3.13
C PHE A 17 21.04 -5.73 -2.79
N ASP A 18 20.46 -4.55 -2.86
CA ASP A 18 21.12 -3.28 -2.56
C ASP A 18 21.13 -3.00 -1.07
N LYS A 19 22.10 -3.58 -0.36
CA LYS A 19 22.27 -3.38 1.09
C LYS A 19 22.41 -1.92 1.48
N LYS A 20 23.17 -1.14 0.70
CA LYS A 20 23.43 0.28 0.98
C LYS A 20 22.15 1.12 0.83
N GLY A 21 21.41 0.91 -0.26
CA GLY A 21 20.15 1.59 -0.50
C GLY A 21 19.11 1.28 0.57
N VAL A 22 18.95 0.00 0.92
CA VAL A 22 18.03 -0.43 1.98
C VAL A 22 18.42 0.16 3.34
N PHE A 23 19.72 0.16 3.69
CA PHE A 23 20.20 0.76 4.93
C PHE A 23 19.83 2.26 5.03
N TRP A 24 20.11 3.04 4.00
CA TRP A 24 19.76 4.46 3.99
C TRP A 24 18.26 4.72 3.99
N PHE A 25 17.51 3.91 3.24
CA PHE A 25 16.05 3.99 3.24
C PHE A 25 15.46 3.74 4.63
N LEU A 26 15.85 2.64 5.28
CA LEU A 26 15.38 2.32 6.62
C LEU A 26 15.85 3.35 7.64
N GLY A 27 17.14 3.74 7.60
CA GLY A 27 17.69 4.74 8.50
C GLY A 27 16.96 6.08 8.43
N LEU A 28 16.68 6.56 7.23
CA LEU A 28 15.94 7.82 7.03
C LEU A 28 14.47 7.68 7.43
N THR A 29 13.81 6.60 7.01
CA THR A 29 12.40 6.34 7.32
C THR A 29 12.17 6.24 8.83
N PHE A 30 12.90 5.35 9.50
CA PHE A 30 12.75 5.17 10.96
C PHE A 30 13.24 6.39 11.74
N GLY A 31 14.35 6.99 11.32
CA GLY A 31 14.90 8.18 11.98
C GLY A 31 13.90 9.34 11.98
N LEU A 32 13.30 9.66 10.82
CA LEU A 32 12.32 10.74 10.72
C LEU A 32 11.03 10.40 11.47
N THR A 33 10.51 9.18 11.31
CA THR A 33 9.27 8.75 11.98
C THR A 33 9.44 8.78 13.50
N TYR A 34 10.50 8.17 14.01
CA TYR A 34 10.74 8.12 15.46
C TYR A 34 11.03 9.49 16.06
N LEU A 35 11.64 10.40 15.28
CA LEU A 35 11.80 11.80 15.69
C LEU A 35 10.43 12.51 15.81
N ILE A 36 9.53 12.31 14.82
CA ILE A 36 8.18 12.86 14.87
C ILE A 36 7.43 12.29 16.09
N ASP A 37 7.47 10.99 16.29
CA ASP A 37 6.83 10.32 17.42
C ASP A 37 7.40 10.78 18.79
N LEU A 38 8.70 11.01 18.87
CA LEU A 38 9.34 11.58 20.06
C LEU A 38 8.78 12.99 20.35
N VAL A 39 8.60 13.82 19.33
CA VAL A 39 8.02 15.15 19.51
C VAL A 39 6.55 15.04 19.92
N ILE A 40 5.76 14.12 19.34
CA ILE A 40 4.40 13.83 19.80
C ILE A 40 4.42 13.48 21.29
N TYR A 41 5.28 12.58 21.72
CA TYR A 41 5.41 12.18 23.14
C TYR A 41 5.72 13.38 24.05
N LEU A 42 6.73 14.19 23.69
CA LEU A 42 7.13 15.37 24.44
C LEU A 42 6.05 16.47 24.50
N ARG A 43 5.11 16.46 23.57
CA ARG A 43 3.99 17.43 23.46
C ARG A 43 2.69 16.92 24.09
N GLY A 44 2.70 15.88 24.90
CA GLY A 44 1.55 15.33 25.61
C GLY A 44 0.98 14.04 25.01
N GLY A 45 1.75 13.36 24.18
CA GLY A 45 1.38 12.08 23.59
C GLY A 45 0.17 12.19 22.66
N LEU A 46 -0.67 11.15 22.65
CA LEU A 46 -1.85 11.07 21.79
C LEU A 46 -3.03 11.97 22.20
N THR A 47 -2.83 12.87 23.16
CA THR A 47 -3.79 13.89 23.58
C THR A 47 -3.28 15.30 23.38
N GLY A 48 -2.01 15.45 22.98
CA GLY A 48 -1.38 16.74 22.73
C GLY A 48 -1.91 17.42 21.44
N PRO A 49 -1.69 18.73 21.29
CA PRO A 49 -2.18 19.47 20.13
C PRO A 49 -1.51 18.98 18.84
N GLY A 50 -2.33 18.69 17.82
CA GLY A 50 -1.85 18.29 16.49
C GLY A 50 -1.22 16.89 16.39
N TRP A 51 -1.35 16.05 17.43
CA TRP A 51 -0.79 14.69 17.42
C TRP A 51 -1.23 13.88 16.20
N TYR A 52 -2.51 13.97 15.81
CA TYR A 52 -3.04 13.22 14.67
C TYR A 52 -2.43 13.68 13.34
N ASN A 53 -2.26 15.00 13.17
CA ASN A 53 -1.58 15.55 11.98
C ASN A 53 -0.11 15.13 11.91
N ALA A 54 0.55 15.02 13.06
CA ALA A 54 1.92 14.52 13.14
C ALA A 54 2.01 13.02 12.83
N LEU A 55 1.03 12.19 13.22
CA LEU A 55 0.95 10.80 12.80
C LEU A 55 0.75 10.68 11.28
N LEU A 56 -0.09 11.53 10.68
CA LEU A 56 -0.23 11.57 9.22
C LEU A 56 1.08 11.94 8.53
N LEU A 57 1.87 12.84 9.13
CA LEU A 57 3.21 13.17 8.64
C LEU A 57 4.15 11.98 8.78
N ALA A 58 4.16 11.29 9.91
CA ALA A 58 4.95 10.08 10.13
C ALA A 58 4.64 9.01 9.08
N ALA A 59 3.34 8.78 8.79
CA ALA A 59 2.90 7.84 7.75
C ALA A 59 3.38 8.18 6.33
N MET A 60 3.83 9.41 6.08
CA MET A 60 4.39 9.82 4.78
C MET A 60 5.89 9.51 4.66
N MET A 61 6.59 9.22 5.75
CA MET A 61 8.06 9.09 5.76
C MET A 61 8.61 7.96 4.91
N PRO A 62 7.98 6.79 4.77
CA PRO A 62 8.48 5.74 3.89
C PRO A 62 8.56 6.18 2.41
N ALA A 63 7.48 6.77 1.87
CA ALA A 63 7.50 7.27 0.49
C ALA A 63 8.42 8.50 0.34
N PHE A 64 8.38 9.41 1.31
CA PHE A 64 9.27 10.57 1.34
C PHE A 64 10.73 10.14 1.25
N SER A 65 11.16 9.19 2.08
CA SER A 65 12.53 8.67 2.10
C SER A 65 12.90 8.00 0.77
N ALA A 66 12.03 7.14 0.22
CA ALA A 66 12.29 6.48 -1.05
C ALA A 66 12.40 7.49 -2.21
N ILE A 67 11.50 8.46 -2.27
CA ILE A 67 11.47 9.49 -3.32
C ILE A 67 12.69 10.41 -3.19
N LEU A 68 13.00 10.89 -1.98
CA LEU A 68 14.14 11.78 -1.72
C LEU A 68 15.46 11.10 -2.11
N LEU A 69 15.68 9.87 -1.62
CA LEU A 69 16.89 9.12 -1.92
C LEU A 69 17.00 8.80 -3.42
N GLY A 70 15.90 8.40 -4.05
CA GLY A 70 15.90 8.09 -5.49
C GLY A 70 16.12 9.28 -6.40
N LEU A 71 15.58 10.45 -6.06
CA LEU A 71 15.74 11.66 -6.87
C LEU A 71 17.11 12.32 -6.72
N PHE A 72 17.65 12.38 -5.50
CA PHE A 72 18.78 13.26 -5.19
C PHE A 72 20.05 12.53 -4.83
N PHE A 73 19.97 11.37 -4.17
CA PHE A 73 21.17 10.68 -3.62
C PHE A 73 21.59 9.44 -4.40
N PHE A 74 20.63 8.67 -4.92
CA PHE A 74 20.89 7.43 -5.67
C PHE A 74 20.22 7.41 -7.05
N PRO A 75 20.37 8.45 -7.87
CA PRO A 75 19.63 8.58 -9.13
C PRO A 75 19.98 7.50 -10.17
N ALA A 76 21.09 6.82 -10.01
CA ALA A 76 21.54 5.73 -10.88
C ALA A 76 21.08 4.34 -10.40
N SER A 77 20.57 4.22 -9.16
CA SER A 77 20.09 2.95 -8.64
C SER A 77 18.84 2.50 -9.38
N PRO A 78 18.85 1.34 -10.05
CA PRO A 78 17.66 0.83 -10.74
C PRO A 78 16.54 0.43 -9.77
N ASN A 79 16.85 0.37 -8.50
CA ASN A 79 16.01 -0.14 -7.43
C ASN A 79 15.27 0.94 -6.67
N PHE A 80 15.91 2.07 -6.39
CA PHE A 80 15.23 3.25 -5.85
C PHE A 80 14.29 3.86 -6.88
N TYR A 81 14.69 3.72 -8.14
CA TYR A 81 14.02 4.43 -9.17
C TYR A 81 14.29 3.77 -10.51
N LYS A 82 13.29 3.09 -11.07
CA LYS A 82 13.30 2.95 -12.53
C LYS A 82 13.06 4.37 -13.04
N ARG A 83 14.16 5.11 -13.29
CA ARG A 83 14.07 6.47 -13.79
C ARG A 83 13.01 6.51 -14.87
N PRO A 84 11.89 7.15 -14.66
CA PRO A 84 11.06 7.47 -15.78
C PRO A 84 11.83 8.55 -16.51
N ALA A 85 12.40 8.20 -17.64
CA ALA A 85 12.56 9.19 -18.66
C ALA A 85 11.15 9.72 -18.92
N GLY A 86 10.70 10.78 -18.24
CA GLY A 86 9.39 11.28 -18.49
C GLY A 86 8.68 11.96 -17.30
N ARG A 87 7.56 12.46 -17.63
CA ARG A 87 6.70 13.41 -16.91
C ARG A 87 5.94 12.80 -15.71
N GLY A 88 5.92 11.47 -15.51
CA GLY A 88 5.33 10.79 -14.35
C GLY A 88 5.99 11.19 -13.02
N ARG A 89 7.25 11.65 -13.04
CA ARG A 89 7.96 12.17 -11.85
C ARG A 89 7.31 13.40 -11.22
N TRP A 90 6.40 14.09 -11.92
CA TRP A 90 5.70 15.24 -11.36
C TRP A 90 4.91 14.89 -10.10
N PHE A 91 4.38 13.66 -10.00
CA PHE A 91 3.72 13.21 -8.79
C PHE A 91 4.68 13.12 -7.60
N TYR A 92 5.94 12.78 -7.81
CA TYR A 92 6.92 12.73 -6.74
C TYR A 92 7.29 14.11 -6.24
N TYR A 93 7.45 15.11 -7.12
CA TYR A 93 7.64 16.49 -6.68
C TYR A 93 6.41 17.02 -5.95
N PHE A 94 5.22 16.70 -6.44
CA PHE A 94 3.98 17.00 -5.73
C PHE A 94 3.97 16.36 -4.34
N PHE A 95 4.35 15.09 -4.23
CA PHE A 95 4.36 14.38 -2.95
C PHE A 95 5.37 14.97 -1.96
N LEU A 96 6.56 15.38 -2.41
CA LEU A 96 7.54 16.08 -1.57
C LEU A 96 6.99 17.43 -1.09
N LEU A 97 6.35 18.19 -1.97
CA LEU A 97 5.70 19.46 -1.61
C LEU A 97 4.55 19.23 -0.63
N TYR A 98 3.73 18.22 -0.86
CA TYR A 98 2.66 17.82 0.06
C TYR A 98 3.20 17.50 1.45
N THR A 99 4.25 16.69 1.53
CA THR A 99 4.93 16.36 2.79
C THR A 99 5.44 17.62 3.49
N ALA A 100 6.04 18.56 2.76
CA ALA A 100 6.52 19.84 3.30
C ALA A 100 5.37 20.72 3.84
N ILE A 101 4.24 20.75 3.14
CA ILE A 101 3.03 21.49 3.59
C ILE A 101 2.51 20.89 4.91
N ILE A 102 2.38 19.55 4.99
CA ILE A 102 1.93 18.88 6.23
C ILE A 102 2.92 19.15 7.37
N ALA A 103 4.22 19.00 7.11
CA ALA A 103 5.27 19.26 8.12
C ALA A 103 5.20 20.72 8.63
N SER A 104 5.06 21.69 7.73
CA SER A 104 4.90 23.11 8.11
C SER A 104 3.66 23.34 8.95
N GLY A 105 2.54 22.69 8.61
CA GLY A 105 1.32 22.76 9.39
C GLY A 105 1.49 22.18 10.80
N VAL A 106 2.09 21.02 10.92
CA VAL A 106 2.38 20.38 12.22
C VAL A 106 3.29 21.25 13.09
N ILE A 107 4.35 21.81 12.50
CA ILE A 107 5.26 22.74 13.19
C ILE A 107 4.49 23.99 13.64
N SER A 108 3.60 24.53 12.80
CA SER A 108 2.79 25.71 13.13
C SER A 108 1.88 25.45 14.34
N ILE A 109 1.20 24.29 14.41
CA ILE A 109 0.42 23.88 15.58
C ILE A 109 1.32 23.78 16.82
N TRP A 110 2.50 23.21 16.68
CA TRP A 110 3.40 23.03 17.82
C TRP A 110 3.97 24.35 18.34
N LEU A 111 4.12 25.36 17.49
CA LEU A 111 4.58 26.70 17.89
C LEU A 111 3.44 27.57 18.42
N VAL A 112 2.25 27.47 17.83
CA VAL A 112 1.09 28.31 18.15
C VAL A 112 -0.17 27.40 18.21
N PRO A 113 -0.42 26.68 19.32
CA PRO A 113 -1.49 25.70 19.43
C PRO A 113 -2.86 26.36 19.69
N THR A 114 -3.34 27.19 18.75
CA THR A 114 -4.69 27.76 18.79
C THR A 114 -5.68 26.86 18.08
N ASP A 115 -6.95 26.90 18.49
CA ASP A 115 -8.03 26.12 17.86
C ASP A 115 -8.15 26.45 16.36
N GLN A 116 -7.98 27.71 16.00
CA GLN A 116 -7.99 28.15 14.61
C GLN A 116 -6.85 27.52 13.78
N MET A 117 -5.64 27.47 14.34
CA MET A 117 -4.48 26.85 13.68
C MET A 117 -4.69 25.35 13.54
N ILE A 118 -5.17 24.67 14.57
CA ILE A 118 -5.47 23.23 14.54
C ILE A 118 -6.53 22.94 13.48
N GLU A 119 -7.61 23.72 13.42
CA GLU A 119 -8.66 23.57 12.42
C GLU A 119 -8.15 23.78 10.99
N LEU A 120 -7.39 24.85 10.75
CA LEU A 120 -6.80 25.14 9.44
C LEU A 120 -5.89 24.01 8.96
N VAL A 121 -4.97 23.57 9.81
CA VAL A 121 -4.03 22.50 9.48
C VAL A 121 -4.73 21.15 9.32
N SER A 122 -5.82 20.90 10.03
CA SER A 122 -6.61 19.65 9.86
C SER A 122 -7.41 19.63 8.56
N ARG A 123 -7.81 20.78 8.02
CA ARG A 123 -8.53 20.89 6.74
C ARG A 123 -7.63 20.92 5.51
N ALA A 124 -6.47 21.55 5.61
CA ALA A 124 -5.53 21.72 4.49
C ALA A 124 -5.12 20.38 3.83
N PRO A 125 -4.79 19.29 4.56
CA PRO A 125 -4.46 18.01 3.97
C PRO A 125 -5.54 17.45 3.05
N GLN A 126 -6.81 17.64 3.39
CA GLN A 126 -7.94 17.13 2.60
C GLN A 126 -7.98 17.79 1.21
N LEU A 127 -7.77 19.10 1.13
CA LEU A 127 -7.72 19.80 -0.16
C LEU A 127 -6.52 19.36 -1.00
N VAL A 128 -5.37 19.16 -0.35
CA VAL A 128 -4.15 18.72 -1.05
C VAL A 128 -4.28 17.25 -1.51
N MET A 129 -4.95 16.37 -0.75
CA MET A 129 -5.27 15.01 -1.20
C MET A 129 -6.15 15.01 -2.45
N VAL A 130 -7.19 15.86 -2.49
CA VAL A 130 -8.02 16.02 -3.70
C VAL A 130 -7.19 16.48 -4.89
N ALA A 131 -6.33 17.49 -4.70
CA ALA A 131 -5.42 17.96 -5.76
C ALA A 131 -4.47 16.87 -6.24
N GLY A 132 -3.93 16.05 -5.33
CA GLY A 132 -3.06 14.91 -5.67
C GLY A 132 -3.79 13.82 -6.46
N LEU A 133 -5.02 13.51 -6.09
CA LEU A 133 -5.84 12.54 -6.84
C LEU A 133 -6.15 13.07 -8.26
N LEU A 134 -6.53 14.34 -8.39
CA LEU A 134 -6.74 14.98 -9.69
C LEU A 134 -5.45 14.96 -10.52
N LEU A 135 -4.30 15.24 -9.90
CA LEU A 135 -3.00 15.17 -10.57
C LEU A 135 -2.72 13.75 -11.09
N LEU A 136 -2.98 12.70 -10.29
CA LEU A 136 -2.82 11.31 -10.74
C LEU A 136 -3.68 11.01 -11.97
N ILE A 137 -4.93 11.49 -11.98
CA ILE A 137 -5.85 11.34 -13.10
C ILE A 137 -5.30 12.07 -14.34
N VAL A 138 -4.91 13.33 -14.19
CA VAL A 138 -4.34 14.13 -15.29
C VAL A 138 -3.08 13.48 -15.86
N LEU A 139 -2.14 13.07 -15.00
CA LEU A 139 -0.92 12.39 -15.44
C LEU A 139 -1.23 11.07 -16.17
N ARG A 140 -2.24 10.33 -15.70
CA ARG A 140 -2.67 9.07 -16.34
C ARG A 140 -3.19 9.31 -17.77
N PHE A 141 -3.98 10.34 -17.99
CA PHE A 141 -4.49 10.68 -19.32
C PHE A 141 -3.42 11.32 -20.20
N ALA A 142 -2.57 12.19 -19.65
CA ALA A 142 -1.55 12.90 -20.41
C ALA A 142 -0.39 12.01 -20.85
N PHE A 143 0.00 11.00 -20.05
CA PHE A 143 1.22 10.19 -20.29
C PHE A 143 0.97 8.72 -20.54
N GLY A 144 -0.25 8.28 -20.37
CA GLY A 144 -0.67 6.92 -20.60
C GLY A 144 -0.23 5.93 -19.52
N ARG A 145 -0.74 4.70 -19.65
CA ARG A 145 -0.60 3.63 -18.66
C ARG A 145 0.85 3.18 -18.45
N GLU A 146 1.62 3.08 -19.53
CA GLU A 146 3.00 2.58 -19.46
C GLU A 146 3.92 3.53 -18.72
N ALA A 147 3.81 4.85 -18.97
CA ALA A 147 4.60 5.85 -18.26
C ALA A 147 4.29 5.83 -16.75
N MET A 148 3.01 5.69 -16.40
CA MET A 148 2.59 5.59 -15.00
C MET A 148 3.05 4.28 -14.35
N ALA A 149 3.09 3.16 -15.09
CA ALA A 149 3.60 1.88 -14.59
C ALA A 149 5.09 1.95 -14.24
N ARG A 150 5.88 2.70 -15.04
CA ARG A 150 7.32 2.88 -14.78
C ARG A 150 7.63 3.60 -13.48
N VAL A 151 6.68 4.35 -12.94
CA VAL A 151 6.79 5.12 -11.68
C VAL A 151 5.93 4.56 -10.56
N TRP A 152 5.45 3.32 -10.66
CA TRP A 152 4.60 2.66 -9.68
C TRP A 152 3.22 3.33 -9.47
N LEU A 153 2.80 4.22 -10.37
CA LEU A 153 1.53 4.94 -10.31
C LEU A 153 0.47 4.33 -11.26
N SER A 154 0.65 3.10 -11.73
CA SER A 154 -0.34 2.40 -12.52
C SER A 154 -1.40 1.76 -11.64
N GLY A 155 -2.67 1.85 -12.03
CA GLY A 155 -3.75 1.09 -11.41
C GLY A 155 -3.66 -0.43 -11.62
N GLY A 156 -2.76 -0.91 -12.50
CA GLY A 156 -2.63 -2.34 -12.79
C GLY A 156 -3.87 -2.94 -13.44
N ASN A 157 -4.21 -4.17 -13.07
CA ASN A 157 -5.39 -4.85 -13.57
C ASN A 157 -6.60 -4.54 -12.66
N TRP A 158 -7.61 -3.86 -13.21
CA TRP A 158 -8.81 -3.39 -12.50
C TRP A 158 -9.64 -4.51 -11.86
N ARG A 159 -9.60 -5.74 -12.43
CA ARG A 159 -10.34 -6.90 -11.87
C ARG A 159 -9.89 -7.22 -10.45
N TYR A 160 -8.62 -7.00 -10.15
CA TYR A 160 -8.10 -7.20 -8.80
C TYR A 160 -8.53 -6.10 -7.83
N TRP A 161 -8.81 -4.89 -8.29
CA TRP A 161 -9.40 -3.85 -7.44
C TRP A 161 -10.79 -4.26 -6.93
N LEU A 162 -11.60 -4.80 -7.84
CA LEU A 162 -12.92 -5.29 -7.46
C LEU A 162 -12.81 -6.52 -6.55
N LEU A 163 -11.99 -7.52 -6.93
CA LEU A 163 -11.82 -8.76 -6.16
C LEU A 163 -11.31 -8.49 -4.75
N PHE A 164 -10.17 -7.80 -4.62
CA PHE A 164 -9.57 -7.52 -3.32
C PHE A 164 -10.39 -6.51 -2.52
N GLY A 165 -10.97 -5.49 -3.16
CA GLY A 165 -11.83 -4.52 -2.47
C GLY A 165 -13.04 -5.18 -1.84
N LEU A 166 -13.76 -6.04 -2.59
CA LEU A 166 -14.89 -6.81 -2.05
C LEU A 166 -14.44 -7.79 -0.96
N ALA A 167 -13.31 -8.47 -1.15
CA ALA A 167 -12.77 -9.40 -0.15
C ALA A 167 -12.42 -8.68 1.17
N TYR A 168 -11.82 -7.48 1.10
CA TYR A 168 -11.52 -6.66 2.28
C TYR A 168 -12.78 -6.23 3.02
N VAL A 169 -13.77 -5.70 2.30
CA VAL A 169 -15.05 -5.32 2.91
C VAL A 169 -15.72 -6.52 3.56
N ALA A 170 -15.79 -7.66 2.87
CA ALA A 170 -16.35 -8.90 3.41
C ALA A 170 -15.60 -9.40 4.64
N PHE A 171 -14.26 -9.33 4.62
CA PHE A 171 -13.42 -9.69 5.75
C PHE A 171 -13.74 -8.87 6.99
N TYR A 172 -13.81 -7.54 6.88
CA TYR A 172 -14.11 -6.68 8.03
C TYR A 172 -15.55 -6.80 8.53
N ILE A 173 -16.53 -7.02 7.62
CA ILE A 173 -17.90 -7.34 8.02
C ILE A 173 -17.92 -8.66 8.83
N LEU A 174 -17.20 -9.68 8.36
CA LEU A 174 -17.06 -10.94 9.09
C LEU A 174 -16.44 -10.75 10.46
N GLN A 175 -15.35 -9.97 10.56
CA GLN A 175 -14.69 -9.66 11.84
C GLN A 175 -15.68 -8.99 12.81
N THR A 176 -16.46 -8.03 12.33
CA THR A 176 -17.48 -7.34 13.13
C THR A 176 -18.57 -8.32 13.61
N ALA A 177 -19.05 -9.18 12.71
CA ALA A 177 -20.05 -10.20 13.05
C ALA A 177 -19.52 -11.21 14.08
N LEU A 178 -18.28 -11.65 13.95
CA LEU A 178 -17.64 -12.56 14.91
C LEU A 178 -17.48 -11.90 16.30
N ASN A 179 -17.09 -10.63 16.36
CA ASN A 179 -17.06 -9.90 17.64
C ASN A 179 -18.45 -9.89 18.31
N ALA A 180 -19.51 -9.67 17.54
CA ALA A 180 -20.87 -9.68 18.07
C ALA A 180 -21.32 -11.08 18.52
N VAL A 181 -21.07 -12.11 17.71
CA VAL A 181 -21.44 -13.52 18.01
C VAL A 181 -20.74 -14.03 19.26
N PHE A 182 -19.48 -13.68 19.45
CA PHE A 182 -18.71 -14.09 20.65
C PHE A 182 -18.91 -13.15 21.84
N GLY A 183 -19.77 -12.12 21.73
CA GLY A 183 -20.07 -11.23 22.86
C GLY A 183 -18.85 -10.45 23.36
N LEU A 184 -17.92 -10.09 22.47
CA LEU A 184 -16.67 -9.41 22.83
C LEU A 184 -16.85 -7.91 23.10
N GLY A 185 -18.08 -7.40 23.04
CA GLY A 185 -18.46 -6.02 23.36
C GLY A 185 -19.93 -5.73 22.98
N PRO A 186 -20.49 -4.60 23.44
CA PRO A 186 -21.84 -4.18 23.08
C PRO A 186 -21.87 -3.61 21.65
N SER A 187 -22.94 -3.90 20.92
CA SER A 187 -23.24 -3.19 19.68
C SER A 187 -23.66 -1.76 20.00
N LYS A 188 -23.09 -0.79 19.30
CA LYS A 188 -23.41 0.64 19.42
C LYS A 188 -24.15 1.21 18.21
N MET A 189 -24.54 0.37 17.28
CA MET A 189 -25.17 0.84 16.07
C MET A 189 -26.57 1.39 16.35
N VAL A 190 -26.69 2.71 16.46
CA VAL A 190 -27.95 3.43 16.49
C VAL A 190 -28.20 3.99 15.09
N PRO A 191 -29.25 3.55 14.40
CA PRO A 191 -29.55 4.06 13.07
C PRO A 191 -29.90 5.55 13.13
N GLY A 192 -29.32 6.33 12.22
CA GLY A 192 -29.73 7.73 12.03
C GLY A 192 -31.11 7.83 11.37
N PRO A 193 -31.68 9.04 11.31
CA PRO A 193 -32.95 9.25 10.62
C PRO A 193 -32.85 8.88 9.12
N ALA A 194 -33.78 8.09 8.65
CA ALA A 194 -33.86 7.65 7.25
C ALA A 194 -35.00 8.36 6.53
N PRO A 195 -34.91 8.52 5.19
CA PRO A 195 -36.04 8.96 4.39
C PRO A 195 -37.26 8.03 4.53
N GLN A 196 -38.47 8.59 4.30
CA GLN A 196 -39.70 7.82 4.39
C GLN A 196 -39.64 6.58 3.48
N GLY A 197 -40.02 5.43 4.01
CA GLY A 197 -40.02 4.15 3.27
C GLY A 197 -38.70 3.40 3.27
N PHE A 198 -37.62 3.97 3.81
CA PHE A 198 -36.34 3.27 3.95
C PHE A 198 -36.17 2.61 5.32
N ASN A 199 -35.59 1.41 5.36
CA ASN A 199 -35.16 0.82 6.60
C ASN A 199 -34.01 1.67 7.19
N PRO A 200 -34.11 2.18 8.44
CA PRO A 200 -33.12 3.10 9.00
C PRO A 200 -31.71 2.50 9.11
N TYR A 201 -31.59 1.20 9.43
CA TYR A 201 -30.30 0.52 9.50
C TYR A 201 -29.66 0.41 8.12
N LEU A 202 -30.41 -0.05 7.12
CA LEU A 202 -29.92 -0.14 5.74
C LEU A 202 -29.50 1.22 5.20
N TYR A 203 -30.31 2.26 5.43
CA TYR A 203 -29.96 3.63 5.02
C TYR A 203 -28.67 4.12 5.70
N SER A 204 -28.51 3.90 7.00
CA SER A 204 -27.31 4.29 7.75
C SER A 204 -26.08 3.55 7.23
N ILE A 205 -26.17 2.25 6.96
CA ILE A 205 -25.08 1.45 6.38
C ILE A 205 -24.68 1.98 5.01
N LEU A 206 -25.64 2.18 4.11
CA LEU A 206 -25.36 2.65 2.74
C LEU A 206 -24.77 4.07 2.74
N LYS A 207 -25.33 4.98 3.54
CA LYS A 207 -24.85 6.36 3.65
C LYS A 207 -23.43 6.40 4.23
N SER A 208 -23.21 5.74 5.35
CA SER A 208 -21.88 5.71 6.02
C SER A 208 -20.88 4.98 5.13
N GLY A 209 -21.24 3.81 4.58
CA GLY A 209 -20.38 3.04 3.69
C GLY A 209 -19.96 3.83 2.45
N GLY A 210 -20.90 4.55 1.82
CA GLY A 210 -20.60 5.41 0.66
C GLY A 210 -19.65 6.57 1.01
N THR A 211 -19.90 7.24 2.15
CA THR A 211 -19.05 8.32 2.64
C THR A 211 -17.62 7.81 2.95
N LEU A 212 -17.52 6.68 3.63
CA LEU A 212 -16.24 6.09 4.00
C LEU A 212 -15.49 5.56 2.76
N LEU A 213 -16.20 4.99 1.78
CA LEU A 213 -15.58 4.58 0.51
C LEU A 213 -14.97 5.78 -0.22
N LEU A 214 -15.71 6.90 -0.31
CA LEU A 214 -15.18 8.14 -0.88
C LEU A 214 -13.95 8.63 -0.10
N ALA A 215 -14.02 8.63 1.23
CA ALA A 215 -12.89 9.01 2.09
C ALA A 215 -11.67 8.11 1.84
N SER A 216 -11.85 6.80 1.63
CA SER A 216 -10.74 5.88 1.31
C SER A 216 -10.10 6.19 -0.04
N VAL A 217 -10.91 6.50 -1.05
CA VAL A 217 -10.39 6.91 -2.37
C VAL A 217 -9.58 8.21 -2.25
N LEU A 218 -10.08 9.19 -1.49
CA LEU A 218 -9.35 10.44 -1.25
C LEU A 218 -8.06 10.21 -0.45
N SER A 219 -8.09 9.28 0.50
CA SER A 219 -6.92 8.94 1.33
C SER A 219 -5.81 8.19 0.59
N ILE A 220 -6.02 7.76 -0.67
CA ILE A 220 -4.99 7.11 -1.50
C ILE A 220 -3.71 7.95 -1.53
N VAL A 221 -3.81 9.27 -1.64
CA VAL A 221 -2.64 10.16 -1.71
C VAL A 221 -1.83 10.13 -0.41
N ASN A 222 -2.50 10.09 0.75
CA ASN A 222 -1.84 10.03 2.05
C ASN A 222 -1.24 8.64 2.30
N LEU A 223 -2.04 7.59 2.10
CA LEU A 223 -1.61 6.20 2.31
C LEU A 223 -0.55 5.73 1.27
N PHE A 224 -0.43 6.43 0.14
CA PHE A 224 0.71 6.30 -0.76
C PHE A 224 2.03 6.56 -0.01
N GLY A 225 1.99 7.40 1.02
CA GLY A 225 3.11 7.67 1.91
C GLY A 225 3.74 6.42 2.51
N GLU A 226 2.93 5.47 2.94
CA GLU A 226 3.42 4.18 3.42
C GLU A 226 3.68 3.20 2.28
N GLU A 227 2.67 2.95 1.45
CA GLU A 227 2.68 1.83 0.50
C GLU A 227 3.70 1.98 -0.61
N TYR A 228 4.02 3.21 -1.04
CA TYR A 228 5.09 3.40 -2.01
C TYR A 228 6.47 3.03 -1.43
N GLY A 229 6.74 3.42 -0.19
CA GLY A 229 7.97 3.05 0.50
C GLY A 229 8.06 1.55 0.74
N TRP A 230 6.99 0.97 1.29
CA TRP A 230 6.95 -0.45 1.65
C TRP A 230 6.82 -1.37 0.43
N ARG A 231 5.77 -1.20 -0.39
CA ARG A 231 5.43 -2.11 -1.49
C ARG A 231 6.03 -1.68 -2.84
N GLY A 232 6.32 -0.40 -3.01
CA GLY A 232 7.05 0.08 -4.19
C GLY A 232 8.55 -0.20 -4.07
N TYR A 233 9.21 0.41 -3.10
CA TYR A 233 10.66 0.31 -2.96
C TYR A 233 11.13 -0.94 -2.19
N LEU A 234 10.79 -1.06 -0.90
CA LEU A 234 11.39 -2.07 -0.02
C LEU A 234 11.03 -3.49 -0.42
N GLN A 235 9.77 -3.74 -0.81
CA GLN A 235 9.35 -5.05 -1.32
C GLN A 235 10.17 -5.47 -2.53
N SER A 236 10.45 -4.55 -3.47
CA SER A 236 11.24 -4.84 -4.67
C SER A 236 12.66 -5.28 -4.32
N GLU A 237 13.24 -4.73 -3.26
CA GLU A 237 14.55 -5.11 -2.77
C GLU A 237 14.52 -6.44 -2.02
N LEU A 238 13.63 -6.59 -1.04
CA LEU A 238 13.56 -7.78 -0.20
C LEU A 238 13.16 -9.03 -0.97
N PHE A 239 12.37 -8.90 -2.05
CA PHE A 239 12.00 -10.02 -2.91
C PHE A 239 13.17 -10.65 -3.65
N LYS A 240 14.32 -9.96 -3.75
CA LYS A 240 15.57 -10.55 -4.23
C LYS A 240 16.13 -11.62 -3.30
N LEU A 241 15.75 -11.59 -2.01
CA LEU A 241 16.06 -12.62 -1.01
C LEU A 241 15.08 -13.82 -1.08
N GLY A 242 14.10 -13.76 -2.00
CA GLY A 242 12.98 -14.70 -2.11
C GLY A 242 11.67 -14.02 -1.69
N ARG A 243 10.61 -14.21 -2.48
CA ARG A 243 9.35 -13.46 -2.29
C ARG A 243 8.69 -13.70 -0.93
N ILE A 244 8.63 -14.96 -0.46
CA ILE A 244 8.04 -15.28 0.85
C ILE A 244 8.88 -14.65 1.96
N ARG A 245 10.21 -14.89 1.96
CA ARG A 245 11.11 -14.33 2.98
C ARG A 245 11.06 -12.80 2.98
N GLY A 246 11.05 -12.20 1.80
CA GLY A 246 10.95 -10.75 1.65
C GLY A 246 9.63 -10.18 2.17
N ALA A 247 8.50 -10.84 1.91
CA ALA A 247 7.20 -10.39 2.41
C ALA A 247 7.11 -10.49 3.95
N LEU A 248 7.58 -11.58 4.54
CA LEU A 248 7.60 -11.76 5.98
C LEU A 248 8.53 -10.73 6.66
N LEU A 249 9.74 -10.52 6.13
CA LEU A 249 10.69 -9.53 6.66
C LEU A 249 10.12 -8.11 6.53
N LEU A 250 9.48 -7.80 5.41
CA LEU A 250 8.79 -6.51 5.21
C LEU A 250 7.72 -6.28 6.28
N GLY A 251 6.92 -7.30 6.59
CA GLY A 251 5.89 -7.21 7.62
C GLY A 251 6.46 -6.96 9.01
N VAL A 252 7.56 -7.64 9.37
CA VAL A 252 8.28 -7.40 10.65
C VAL A 252 8.80 -5.96 10.71
N ILE A 253 9.43 -5.46 9.65
CA ILE A 253 9.94 -4.09 9.55
C ILE A 253 8.79 -3.08 9.68
N TRP A 254 7.67 -3.31 8.98
CA TRP A 254 6.50 -2.45 9.03
C TRP A 254 5.84 -2.45 10.42
N GLY A 255 5.79 -3.60 11.11
CA GLY A 255 5.31 -3.66 12.49
C GLY A 255 6.20 -2.89 13.46
N ALA A 256 7.52 -3.03 13.35
CA ALA A 256 8.48 -2.30 14.17
C ALA A 256 8.41 -0.77 13.95
N TYR A 257 8.08 -0.34 12.75
CA TYR A 257 7.86 1.07 12.41
C TYR A 257 6.82 1.75 13.30
N HIS A 258 5.81 1.02 13.80
CA HIS A 258 4.76 1.53 14.68
C HIS A 258 5.11 1.53 16.18
N TRP A 259 6.26 1.01 16.58
CA TRP A 259 6.57 0.81 18.01
C TRP A 259 6.44 2.07 18.87
N PRO A 260 6.95 3.25 18.51
CA PRO A 260 6.84 4.41 19.39
C PRO A 260 5.40 4.82 19.65
N VAL A 261 4.55 4.83 18.62
CA VAL A 261 3.14 5.21 18.76
C VAL A 261 2.34 4.13 19.53
N ILE A 262 2.69 2.85 19.41
CA ILE A 262 2.12 1.77 20.21
C ILE A 262 2.49 1.94 21.70
N LEU A 263 3.73 2.34 22.00
CA LEU A 263 4.15 2.64 23.37
C LEU A 263 3.38 3.81 23.99
N MET A 264 2.89 4.74 23.17
CA MET A 264 1.99 5.82 23.59
C MET A 264 0.52 5.37 23.76
N GLY A 265 0.20 4.09 23.50
CA GLY A 265 -1.14 3.52 23.68
C GLY A 265 -1.98 3.45 22.39
N TRP A 266 -1.43 3.75 21.20
CA TRP A 266 -2.13 3.58 19.94
C TRP A 266 -2.45 2.09 19.67
N ASN A 267 -3.61 1.80 19.18
CA ASN A 267 -4.16 0.45 18.92
C ASN A 267 -4.33 -0.46 20.14
N TYR A 268 -3.41 -0.44 21.11
CA TYR A 268 -3.40 -1.35 22.27
C TYR A 268 -3.31 -0.58 23.58
N PRO A 269 -4.29 0.31 23.90
CA PRO A 269 -4.29 1.04 25.16
C PRO A 269 -4.35 0.07 26.33
N GLY A 270 -3.52 0.30 27.35
CA GLY A 270 -3.39 -0.59 28.49
C GLY A 270 -2.39 -1.75 28.33
N TYR A 271 -2.01 -2.11 27.12
CA TYR A 271 -1.09 -3.22 26.84
C TYR A 271 0.06 -2.83 25.88
N PRO A 272 0.80 -1.74 26.12
CA PRO A 272 1.74 -1.24 25.11
C PRO A 272 2.86 -2.23 24.78
N LEU A 273 3.41 -2.95 25.77
CA LEU A 273 4.49 -3.92 25.49
C LEU A 273 4.00 -5.14 24.73
N LEU A 274 2.81 -5.67 25.06
CA LEU A 274 2.20 -6.74 24.27
C LEU A 274 1.83 -6.23 22.87
N GLY A 275 1.38 -4.99 22.77
CA GLY A 275 1.05 -4.31 21.53
C GLY A 275 2.20 -4.26 20.53
N LEU A 276 3.46 -4.15 20.98
CA LEU A 276 4.64 -4.21 20.10
C LEU A 276 4.68 -5.53 19.32
N LEU A 277 4.46 -6.64 20.02
CA LEU A 277 4.44 -7.98 19.40
C LEU A 277 3.21 -8.16 18.50
N LEU A 278 2.02 -7.80 19.00
CA LEU A 278 0.77 -7.94 18.24
C LEU A 278 0.81 -7.12 16.96
N MET A 279 1.37 -5.91 16.98
CA MET A 279 1.52 -5.08 15.79
C MET A 279 2.47 -5.69 14.77
N VAL A 280 3.56 -6.31 15.20
CA VAL A 280 4.46 -7.04 14.30
C VAL A 280 3.75 -8.23 13.66
N LEU A 281 2.98 -8.99 14.43
CA LEU A 281 2.23 -10.14 13.90
C LEU A 281 1.13 -9.70 12.93
N TRP A 282 0.38 -8.64 13.28
CA TRP A 282 -0.63 -8.05 12.40
C TRP A 282 0.00 -7.59 11.07
N CYS A 283 1.01 -6.71 11.15
CA CYS A 283 1.68 -6.17 9.96
C CYS A 283 2.36 -7.25 9.11
N THR A 284 2.79 -8.37 9.72
CA THR A 284 3.36 -9.48 8.97
C THR A 284 2.28 -10.22 8.18
N ALA A 285 1.16 -10.53 8.80
CA ALA A 285 0.07 -11.24 8.15
C ALA A 285 -0.62 -10.36 7.08
N GLU A 286 -0.96 -9.13 7.44
CA GLU A 286 -1.55 -8.12 6.53
C GLU A 286 -0.58 -7.76 5.40
N GLY A 287 0.72 -7.67 5.72
CA GLY A 287 1.79 -7.41 4.77
C GLY A 287 1.88 -8.46 3.66
N VAL A 288 1.62 -9.74 3.97
CA VAL A 288 1.52 -10.81 2.97
C VAL A 288 0.32 -10.56 2.04
N VAL A 289 -0.83 -10.17 2.58
CA VAL A 289 -2.05 -9.91 1.79
C VAL A 289 -1.83 -8.72 0.84
N LEU A 290 -1.30 -7.61 1.34
CA LEU A 290 -1.01 -6.43 0.51
C LEU A 290 0.06 -6.72 -0.54
N SER A 291 1.13 -7.44 -0.17
CA SER A 291 2.16 -7.88 -1.12
C SER A 291 1.60 -8.78 -2.22
N TYR A 292 0.68 -9.68 -1.86
CA TYR A 292 -0.02 -10.52 -2.82
C TYR A 292 -0.90 -9.72 -3.78
N ALA A 293 -1.63 -8.74 -3.26
CA ALA A 293 -2.44 -7.84 -4.08
C ALA A 293 -1.57 -7.10 -5.12
N VAL A 294 -0.39 -6.61 -4.71
CA VAL A 294 0.57 -5.98 -5.63
C VAL A 294 1.12 -6.98 -6.66
N LEU A 295 1.48 -8.20 -6.25
CA LEU A 295 1.96 -9.23 -7.15
C LEU A 295 0.91 -9.62 -8.21
N LYS A 296 -0.36 -9.74 -7.83
CA LYS A 296 -1.45 -10.12 -8.75
C LYS A 296 -1.88 -8.98 -9.66
N SER A 297 -1.96 -7.76 -9.14
CA SER A 297 -2.47 -6.61 -9.90
C SER A 297 -1.40 -5.86 -10.69
N GLY A 298 -0.14 -5.91 -10.24
CA GLY A 298 0.93 -5.03 -10.70
C GLY A 298 0.78 -3.57 -10.23
N SER A 299 0.03 -3.33 -9.13
CA SER A 299 -0.34 -1.98 -8.68
C SER A 299 -0.03 -1.75 -7.20
N VAL A 300 0.86 -0.82 -6.91
CA VAL A 300 1.07 -0.30 -5.55
C VAL A 300 -0.15 0.54 -5.12
N LEU A 301 -0.82 1.22 -6.05
CA LEU A 301 -2.03 1.99 -5.72
C LEU A 301 -3.17 1.08 -5.24
N LEU A 302 -3.23 -0.18 -5.67
CA LEU A 302 -4.21 -1.12 -5.11
C LEU A 302 -3.90 -1.41 -3.64
N ALA A 303 -2.64 -1.70 -3.29
CA ALA A 303 -2.27 -1.88 -1.87
C ALA A 303 -2.58 -0.62 -1.05
N THR A 304 -2.30 0.56 -1.60
CA THR A 304 -2.65 1.85 -0.99
C THR A 304 -4.16 1.98 -0.72
N PHE A 305 -4.98 1.61 -1.70
CA PHE A 305 -6.44 1.62 -1.54
C PHE A 305 -6.91 0.62 -0.49
N LEU A 306 -6.39 -0.61 -0.49
CA LEU A 306 -6.76 -1.63 0.51
C LEU A 306 -6.36 -1.21 1.92
N HIS A 307 -5.16 -0.64 2.09
CA HIS A 307 -4.72 -0.06 3.35
C HIS A 307 -5.64 1.09 3.79
N ALA A 308 -6.04 1.97 2.85
CA ALA A 308 -7.01 3.02 3.12
C ALA A 308 -8.38 2.46 3.54
N VAL A 309 -8.87 1.41 2.89
CA VAL A 309 -10.08 0.69 3.30
C VAL A 309 -9.95 0.20 4.74
N GLY A 310 -8.84 -0.43 5.10
CA GLY A 310 -8.58 -0.89 6.47
C GLY A 310 -8.62 0.25 7.50
N ASN A 311 -7.90 1.34 7.23
CA ASN A 311 -7.74 2.42 8.19
C ASN A 311 -8.93 3.40 8.23
N VAL A 312 -9.49 3.73 7.07
CA VAL A 312 -10.49 4.81 6.94
C VAL A 312 -11.92 4.28 6.97
N ILE A 313 -12.21 3.14 6.34
CA ILE A 313 -13.57 2.60 6.28
C ILE A 313 -13.83 1.69 7.46
N MET A 314 -12.97 0.69 7.62
CA MET A 314 -13.37 -0.47 8.40
C MET A 314 -13.13 -0.29 9.88
N SER A 315 -12.08 0.43 10.30
CA SER A 315 -11.87 0.70 11.71
C SER A 315 -13.04 1.49 12.32
N PRO A 316 -13.48 2.62 11.76
CA PRO A 316 -14.67 3.32 12.25
C PRO A 316 -15.97 2.50 12.16
N ILE A 317 -16.20 1.70 11.11
CA ILE A 317 -17.41 0.87 10.99
C ILE A 317 -17.42 -0.20 12.08
N VAL A 318 -16.29 -0.86 12.30
CA VAL A 318 -16.16 -1.87 13.36
C VAL A 318 -16.36 -1.22 14.74
N GLU A 319 -15.79 -0.05 14.96
CA GLU A 319 -15.93 0.68 16.23
C GLU A 319 -17.35 1.23 16.47
N MET A 320 -18.04 1.70 15.42
CA MET A 320 -19.43 2.16 15.51
C MET A 320 -20.42 1.00 15.67
N GLY A 321 -20.20 -0.10 14.96
CA GLY A 321 -21.05 -1.28 15.03
C GLY A 321 -20.80 -2.15 16.25
N PHE A 322 -19.59 -2.11 16.77
CA PHE A 322 -19.14 -2.98 17.85
C PHE A 322 -17.98 -2.35 18.61
N MET A 323 -18.20 -1.98 19.88
CA MET A 323 -17.15 -1.46 20.73
C MET A 323 -16.57 -2.59 21.58
N PRO A 324 -15.33 -3.04 21.38
CA PRO A 324 -14.77 -4.14 22.17
C PRO A 324 -14.59 -3.74 23.63
N TYR A 325 -14.79 -4.70 24.55
CA TYR A 325 -14.42 -4.55 25.96
C TYR A 325 -12.91 -4.44 26.14
N ASP A 326 -12.17 -5.20 25.32
CA ASP A 326 -10.72 -5.21 25.32
C ASP A 326 -10.21 -5.33 23.87
N ARG A 327 -9.36 -4.40 23.44
CA ARG A 327 -8.84 -4.37 22.06
C ARG A 327 -7.85 -5.50 21.75
N VAL A 328 -7.25 -6.10 22.79
CA VAL A 328 -6.34 -7.25 22.61
C VAL A 328 -7.12 -8.51 22.27
N PHE A 329 -8.28 -8.72 22.91
CA PHE A 329 -9.09 -9.93 22.74
C PHE A 329 -10.26 -9.71 21.78
N THR A 330 -9.98 -9.22 20.59
CA THR A 330 -10.97 -8.94 19.55
C THR A 330 -10.57 -9.54 18.21
N PHE A 331 -11.56 -9.66 17.32
CA PHE A 331 -11.35 -9.73 15.90
C PHE A 331 -11.08 -8.31 15.39
N PHE A 332 -10.21 -8.09 14.51
CA PHE A 332 -9.63 -6.91 13.87
C PHE A 332 -8.10 -6.98 14.06
N ASN A 333 -7.47 -6.03 14.74
CA ASN A 333 -6.03 -6.05 15.06
C ASN A 333 -5.71 -6.72 16.41
N GLY A 334 -6.70 -7.23 17.13
CA GLY A 334 -6.50 -8.07 18.31
C GLY A 334 -6.10 -9.51 17.97
N ILE A 335 -5.89 -10.35 18.97
CA ILE A 335 -5.36 -11.72 18.83
C ILE A 335 -6.21 -12.56 17.85
N TYR A 336 -7.55 -12.47 17.94
CA TYR A 336 -8.44 -13.25 17.09
C TYR A 336 -8.41 -12.76 15.62
N GLY A 337 -8.30 -11.43 15.42
CA GLY A 337 -8.15 -10.85 14.09
C GLY A 337 -6.80 -11.21 13.47
N ILE A 338 -5.72 -11.14 14.24
CA ILE A 338 -4.38 -11.59 13.81
C ILE A 338 -4.43 -13.06 13.39
N ALA A 339 -5.06 -13.92 14.18
CA ALA A 339 -5.18 -15.34 13.85
C ALA A 339 -5.95 -15.57 12.53
N THR A 340 -7.05 -14.83 12.31
CA THR A 340 -7.83 -14.96 11.06
C THR A 340 -7.07 -14.46 9.84
N VAL A 341 -6.39 -13.31 9.91
CA VAL A 341 -5.61 -12.81 8.78
C VAL A 341 -4.37 -13.67 8.53
N ALA A 342 -3.77 -14.26 9.59
CA ALA A 342 -2.67 -15.21 9.45
C ALA A 342 -3.10 -16.50 8.73
N VAL A 343 -4.29 -17.02 8.99
CA VAL A 343 -4.86 -18.16 8.25
C VAL A 343 -5.01 -17.80 6.77
N ILE A 344 -5.56 -16.64 6.45
CA ILE A 344 -5.68 -16.15 5.06
C ILE A 344 -4.29 -16.04 4.42
N ALA A 345 -3.31 -15.45 5.12
CA ALA A 345 -1.94 -15.32 4.63
C ALA A 345 -1.30 -16.68 4.31
N VAL A 346 -1.50 -17.71 5.17
CA VAL A 346 -1.00 -19.07 4.92
C VAL A 346 -1.63 -19.68 3.66
N PHE A 347 -2.93 -19.46 3.40
CA PHE A 347 -3.56 -19.91 2.17
C PHE A 347 -3.00 -19.17 0.94
N ILE A 348 -2.84 -17.86 1.03
CA ILE A 348 -2.27 -17.01 -0.03
C ILE A 348 -0.83 -17.43 -0.37
N LEU A 349 -0.02 -17.78 0.63
CA LEU A 349 1.38 -18.21 0.43
C LEU A 349 1.52 -19.52 -0.34
N ARG A 350 0.44 -20.31 -0.54
CA ARG A 350 0.43 -21.49 -1.39
C ARG A 350 0.38 -21.17 -2.89
N ASP A 351 0.00 -19.95 -3.28
CA ASP A 351 -0.06 -19.54 -4.68
C ASP A 351 1.32 -19.65 -5.35
N PRO A 352 1.41 -20.23 -6.56
CA PRO A 352 2.68 -20.37 -7.29
C PRO A 352 3.41 -19.04 -7.56
N ILE A 353 2.70 -17.90 -7.52
CA ILE A 353 3.29 -16.59 -7.73
C ILE A 353 4.45 -16.30 -6.76
N TRP A 354 4.41 -16.89 -5.57
CA TRP A 354 5.45 -16.74 -4.55
C TRP A 354 6.76 -17.46 -4.86
N ARG A 355 6.73 -18.44 -5.79
CA ARG A 355 7.90 -19.21 -6.23
C ARG A 355 8.73 -18.47 -7.28
N GLY A 356 8.23 -17.34 -7.81
CA GLY A 356 8.94 -16.50 -8.76
C GLY A 356 10.26 -15.99 -8.19
N LYS A 357 11.30 -15.93 -9.03
CA LYS A 357 12.62 -15.39 -8.66
C LYS A 357 12.71 -13.91 -9.04
N GLY A 358 13.33 -13.11 -8.16
CA GLY A 358 13.67 -11.70 -8.41
C GLY A 358 12.65 -10.68 -7.94
N GLY A 359 13.13 -9.45 -7.72
CA GLY A 359 12.38 -8.31 -7.21
C GLY A 359 11.52 -7.56 -8.24
N ASN A 360 11.52 -8.00 -9.50
CA ASN A 360 10.67 -7.37 -10.52
C ASN A 360 9.22 -7.78 -10.27
N LEU A 361 8.40 -6.82 -9.86
CA LEU A 361 6.95 -6.99 -9.88
C LEU A 361 6.50 -7.28 -11.32
N PRO A 362 5.47 -8.13 -11.52
CA PRO A 362 4.91 -8.37 -12.82
C PRO A 362 4.53 -7.02 -13.45
N GLN A 363 5.20 -6.63 -14.54
CA GLN A 363 4.73 -5.52 -15.34
C GLN A 363 3.37 -5.93 -15.88
N PRO A 364 2.35 -5.09 -15.89
CA PRO A 364 1.09 -5.41 -16.54
C PRO A 364 1.38 -5.77 -17.99
N THR A 365 1.04 -6.98 -18.39
CA THR A 365 1.14 -7.42 -19.78
C THR A 365 0.37 -6.40 -20.63
N PRO A 366 0.95 -5.84 -21.71
CA PRO A 366 0.20 -4.98 -22.61
C PRO A 366 -1.03 -5.73 -23.09
N VAL A 367 -2.21 -5.22 -22.80
CA VAL A 367 -3.44 -5.76 -23.38
C VAL A 367 -3.38 -5.44 -24.86
N GLY A 368 -3.05 -6.42 -25.70
CA GLY A 368 -3.06 -6.22 -27.15
C GLY A 368 -1.92 -6.79 -27.98
N VAL A 369 -0.96 -7.51 -27.39
CA VAL A 369 -0.05 -8.32 -28.21
C VAL A 369 -0.63 -9.73 -28.26
N ALA A 370 -1.46 -10.00 -29.26
CA ALA A 370 -1.70 -11.35 -29.72
C ALA A 370 -0.33 -11.95 -30.03
N VAL A 371 0.06 -13.00 -29.36
CA VAL A 371 1.20 -13.82 -29.76
C VAL A 371 0.76 -14.56 -31.01
N SER A 372 0.91 -13.93 -32.16
CA SER A 372 0.93 -14.59 -33.45
C SER A 372 2.33 -15.19 -33.60
N GLY A 373 2.46 -16.44 -33.27
CA GLY A 373 3.71 -17.15 -33.37
C GLY A 373 3.60 -18.56 -32.86
N THR A 374 2.79 -19.40 -33.47
CA THR A 374 2.98 -20.84 -33.50
C THR A 374 4.18 -21.11 -34.39
N PRO A 375 5.32 -21.64 -33.94
CA PRO A 375 6.37 -22.13 -34.79
C PRO A 375 5.94 -23.51 -35.27
N GLY A 376 5.50 -23.64 -36.51
CA GLY A 376 5.20 -24.95 -37.04
C GLY A 376 4.31 -24.93 -38.27
N ALA A 377 4.70 -24.25 -39.36
CA ALA A 377 4.20 -24.54 -40.70
C ALA A 377 4.91 -23.66 -41.74
N VAL A 378 6.21 -23.82 -41.93
CA VAL A 378 6.89 -23.45 -43.17
C VAL A 378 8.02 -24.44 -43.37
N GLU A 379 7.71 -25.52 -44.05
CA GLU A 379 8.67 -26.27 -44.87
C GLU A 379 7.90 -27.36 -45.64
N LYS A 380 7.32 -26.96 -46.77
CA LYS A 380 6.99 -27.81 -47.92
C LYS A 380 6.28 -26.94 -48.96
N THR A 381 7.03 -26.28 -49.81
CA THR A 381 6.69 -25.97 -51.21
C THR A 381 7.80 -25.08 -51.80
N ALA A 382 8.93 -25.69 -52.09
CA ALA A 382 9.91 -25.16 -53.04
C ALA A 382 10.61 -26.35 -53.71
N ASP A 383 9.84 -27.15 -54.42
CA ASP A 383 10.39 -28.14 -55.34
C ASP A 383 9.30 -28.64 -56.30
N GLN A 384 8.79 -27.78 -57.13
CA GLN A 384 8.03 -28.13 -58.36
C GLN A 384 7.74 -26.88 -59.21
N ALA A 385 8.78 -26.25 -59.71
CA ALA A 385 8.66 -25.27 -60.79
C ALA A 385 9.93 -25.20 -61.60
N GLU A 386 10.44 -26.34 -62.04
CA GLU A 386 11.37 -26.45 -63.17
C GLU A 386 11.12 -27.79 -63.87
N LEU A 387 10.14 -27.81 -64.73
CA LEU A 387 10.02 -28.78 -65.89
C LEU A 387 8.74 -28.42 -66.65
N GLY A 388 8.88 -27.58 -67.66
CA GLY A 388 7.75 -27.28 -68.51
C GLY A 388 7.92 -26.10 -69.42
N ALA A 389 9.08 -26.02 -70.13
CA ALA A 389 9.23 -25.13 -71.28
C ALA A 389 10.24 -25.76 -72.28
N ALA A 390 9.78 -26.77 -73.00
CA ALA A 390 10.38 -27.19 -74.31
C ALA A 390 9.41 -28.16 -75.01
N SER A 391 8.48 -27.59 -75.78
CA SER A 391 8.03 -28.09 -77.12
C SER A 391 6.93 -27.20 -77.63
#